data_9cc68aaf7bc40eae5d6848efd1862adb
#
_entry.id   9cc68aaf7bc40eae5d6848efd1862adb
#
_cell.length_a   1.000
_cell.length_b   1.000
_cell.length_c   1.000
_cell.angle_alpha   90.00
_cell.angle_beta   90.00
_cell.angle_gamma   90.00
#
_symmetry.space_group_name_H-M   'P 1'
#
loop_
_entity.id
_entity.type
_entity.pdbx_description
1 polymer ?
#
loop_
_entity_poly.entity_id
_entity_poly.type
_entity_poly.pdbx_seq_one_letter_code
_entity_poly.pdbx_strand_id
1 'polypeptide(L)'
;MIQISDKAKCSGCLACVNACPAQCIVPRRDREGFNYPVANPDLCIKCGLCERICPVQNPMEPRKPIEAYAARTTKHLAANSITADKTSSGAIFPALAARFLDEGGVVYGAAFAPDLTVEHIEVTDKEGLEKLKGSKYVQSELYSAYEEVKDHLQNNKKVLFSGTPCQIAGLKKYLGNQTEGLLTVDVACHGVPSPGLWEKCIKAFEETHHCKLKSVNFRDKTRSWRQYDVVYTTSQDDSIRIPAEDDIYLSLFRQDMTLRPSCYNCPSRNGRSGSDITLADLWSVHRTAPHMDDDRGTSLVLVNSEQGRAQIEALKIEEICKVDPTEAVKENGGFAEEVVIPAKREEFFKGVHSTKNLIKYMKGYVVRTPLHKKIYRKIRRALSKMKRRLIK
;
A
#
# COMPACT_ATOMS: atom_id res chain seq x y z
N MET A 1 16.25 -23.31 10.01
CA MET A 1 15.07 -23.44 9.10
C MET A 1 13.95 -22.60 9.67
N ILE A 2 13.40 -21.67 8.86
CA ILE A 2 12.38 -20.75 9.34
C ILE A 2 11.12 -21.49 9.81
N GLN A 3 10.64 -21.12 11.01
CA GLN A 3 9.39 -21.63 11.60
C GLN A 3 8.61 -20.45 12.18
N ILE A 4 7.33 -20.33 11.83
CA ILE A 4 6.46 -19.26 12.30
C ILE A 4 5.47 -19.81 13.32
N SER A 5 5.90 -19.88 14.58
CA SER A 5 5.03 -20.24 15.71
C SER A 5 4.12 -19.07 16.14
N ASP A 6 4.66 -17.84 16.10
CA ASP A 6 3.94 -16.61 16.39
C ASP A 6 3.66 -15.84 15.08
N LYS A 7 2.40 -15.73 14.73
CA LYS A 7 1.92 -15.04 13.52
C LYS A 7 2.32 -13.56 13.44
N ALA A 8 2.50 -12.90 14.60
CA ALA A 8 2.95 -11.52 14.66
C ALA A 8 4.43 -11.35 14.23
N LYS A 9 5.20 -12.43 14.21
CA LYS A 9 6.62 -12.44 13.82
C LYS A 9 6.85 -12.75 12.33
N CYS A 10 5.82 -12.60 11.48
CA CYS A 10 5.97 -12.78 10.05
C CYS A 10 5.17 -11.72 9.27
N SER A 11 5.86 -10.83 8.57
CA SER A 11 5.24 -9.79 7.73
C SER A 11 4.66 -10.31 6.41
N GLY A 12 4.97 -11.55 6.02
CA GLY A 12 4.55 -12.13 4.75
C GLY A 12 5.27 -11.54 3.53
N CYS A 13 6.48 -11.01 3.71
CA CYS A 13 7.29 -10.47 2.62
C CYS A 13 7.87 -11.55 1.68
N LEU A 14 7.74 -12.82 2.02
CA LEU A 14 8.17 -13.98 1.24
C LEU A 14 9.65 -14.01 0.81
N ALA A 15 10.52 -13.18 1.38
CA ALA A 15 11.96 -13.20 1.09
C ALA A 15 12.57 -14.59 1.33
N CYS A 16 12.17 -15.24 2.41
CA CYS A 16 12.65 -16.61 2.76
C CYS A 16 12.19 -17.68 1.75
N VAL A 17 11.06 -17.50 1.08
CA VAL A 17 10.56 -18.39 0.02
C VAL A 17 11.43 -18.24 -1.23
N ASN A 18 11.56 -17.00 -1.73
CA ASN A 18 12.34 -16.67 -2.94
C ASN A 18 13.84 -17.02 -2.77
N ALA A 19 14.39 -16.94 -1.57
CA ALA A 19 15.82 -17.19 -1.34
C ALA A 19 16.17 -18.65 -1.06
N CYS A 20 15.22 -19.56 -0.96
CA CYS A 20 15.50 -20.93 -0.59
C CYS A 20 16.12 -21.74 -1.75
N PRO A 21 17.43 -22.05 -1.72
CA PRO A 21 18.07 -22.73 -2.85
C PRO A 21 17.58 -24.18 -3.04
N ALA A 22 17.03 -24.77 -1.99
CA ALA A 22 16.43 -26.10 -2.03
C ALA A 22 14.93 -26.07 -2.35
N GLN A 23 14.33 -24.85 -2.55
CA GLN A 23 12.91 -24.65 -2.80
C GLN A 23 11.99 -25.38 -1.79
N CYS A 24 12.49 -25.60 -0.57
CA CYS A 24 11.77 -26.35 0.46
C CYS A 24 10.78 -25.52 1.27
N ILE A 25 10.63 -24.21 0.97
CA ILE A 25 9.73 -23.30 1.67
C ILE A 25 8.63 -22.86 0.73
N VAL A 26 7.39 -23.14 1.10
CA VAL A 26 6.21 -22.74 0.31
C VAL A 26 5.28 -21.85 1.12
N PRO A 27 4.60 -20.86 0.51
CA PRO A 27 3.59 -20.10 1.21
C PRO A 27 2.34 -20.97 1.42
N ARG A 28 1.78 -20.92 2.63
CA ARG A 28 0.52 -21.58 2.96
C ARG A 28 -0.41 -20.60 3.64
N ARG A 29 -1.63 -20.57 3.15
CA ARG A 29 -2.68 -19.68 3.66
C ARG A 29 -3.22 -20.21 4.98
N ASP A 30 -3.28 -19.35 6.00
CA ASP A 30 -3.86 -19.71 7.30
C ASP A 30 -5.39 -19.45 7.33
N ARG A 31 -6.00 -19.67 8.50
CA ARG A 31 -7.45 -19.46 8.69
C ARG A 31 -7.88 -18.01 8.55
N GLU A 32 -7.02 -17.05 8.82
CA GLU A 32 -7.32 -15.62 8.61
C GLU A 32 -7.16 -15.20 7.14
N GLY A 33 -6.62 -16.09 6.29
CA GLY A 33 -6.42 -15.85 4.86
C GLY A 33 -5.10 -15.18 4.52
N PHE A 34 -4.11 -15.18 5.44
CA PHE A 34 -2.75 -14.69 5.19
C PHE A 34 -1.81 -15.83 4.84
N ASN A 35 -0.88 -15.60 3.91
CA ASN A 35 0.17 -16.54 3.59
C ASN A 35 1.32 -16.49 4.62
N TYR A 36 1.75 -17.67 5.06
CA TYR A 36 2.92 -17.87 5.91
C TYR A 36 3.87 -18.91 5.28
N PRO A 37 5.20 -18.74 5.41
CA PRO A 37 6.16 -19.74 4.91
C PRO A 37 6.04 -21.01 5.74
N VAL A 38 5.95 -22.14 5.04
CA VAL A 38 6.00 -23.49 5.63
C VAL A 38 7.15 -24.23 4.96
N ALA A 39 8.12 -24.67 5.76
CA ALA A 39 9.29 -25.37 5.27
C ALA A 39 9.10 -26.89 5.37
N ASN A 40 9.49 -27.62 4.31
CA ASN A 40 9.61 -29.07 4.33
C ASN A 40 10.97 -29.46 4.93
N PRO A 41 11.02 -30.12 6.12
CA PRO A 41 12.27 -30.47 6.77
C PRO A 41 13.09 -31.50 6.00
N ASP A 42 12.44 -32.39 5.22
CA ASP A 42 13.10 -33.47 4.49
C ASP A 42 13.90 -32.95 3.28
N LEU A 43 13.48 -31.80 2.72
CA LEU A 43 14.16 -31.14 1.61
C LEU A 43 15.16 -30.07 2.09
N CYS A 44 15.15 -29.72 3.36
CA CYS A 44 15.92 -28.61 3.89
C CYS A 44 17.42 -28.99 4.08
N ILE A 45 18.30 -28.30 3.34
CA ILE A 45 19.75 -28.44 3.44
C ILE A 45 20.39 -27.73 4.65
N LYS A 46 19.59 -27.14 5.52
CA LYS A 46 20.00 -26.46 6.78
C LYS A 46 20.99 -25.29 6.58
N CYS A 47 20.98 -24.61 5.44
CA CYS A 47 21.90 -23.49 5.11
C CYS A 47 21.66 -22.22 5.94
N GLY A 48 20.54 -22.08 6.65
CA GLY A 48 20.19 -20.93 7.50
C GLY A 48 19.85 -19.63 6.75
N LEU A 49 19.85 -19.63 5.41
CA LEU A 49 19.66 -18.41 4.62
C LEU A 49 18.31 -17.74 4.89
N CYS A 50 17.23 -18.50 4.98
CA CYS A 50 15.87 -18.01 5.24
C CYS A 50 15.75 -17.22 6.57
N GLU A 51 16.55 -17.52 7.57
CA GLU A 51 16.59 -16.82 8.85
C GLU A 51 17.45 -15.56 8.75
N ARG A 52 18.63 -15.65 8.09
CA ARG A 52 19.53 -14.49 7.90
C ARG A 52 18.91 -13.35 7.13
N ILE A 53 18.11 -13.65 6.10
CA ILE A 53 17.49 -12.62 5.28
C ILE A 53 16.11 -12.16 5.79
N CYS A 54 15.59 -12.76 6.86
CA CYS A 54 14.29 -12.39 7.38
C CYS A 54 14.33 -10.97 7.99
N PRO A 55 13.58 -9.98 7.42
CA PRO A 55 13.63 -8.61 7.92
C PRO A 55 12.93 -8.44 9.28
N VAL A 56 12.15 -9.44 9.71
CA VAL A 56 11.53 -9.46 11.05
C VAL A 56 12.50 -9.92 12.11
N GLN A 57 13.32 -10.95 11.80
CA GLN A 57 14.35 -11.45 12.71
C GLN A 57 15.61 -10.56 12.70
N ASN A 58 15.90 -9.95 11.57
CA ASN A 58 17.04 -9.06 11.36
C ASN A 58 16.55 -7.71 10.82
N PRO A 59 15.89 -6.88 11.63
CA PRO A 59 15.35 -5.61 11.21
C PRO A 59 16.46 -4.67 10.71
N MET A 60 16.12 -3.79 9.78
CA MET A 60 17.03 -2.75 9.33
C MET A 60 17.05 -1.60 10.34
N GLU A 61 18.19 -0.91 10.41
CA GLU A 61 18.31 0.31 11.21
C GLU A 61 17.36 1.40 10.68
N PRO A 62 16.72 2.18 11.57
CA PRO A 62 15.83 3.24 11.15
C PRO A 62 16.62 4.35 10.46
N ARG A 63 16.12 4.81 9.32
CA ARG A 63 16.68 5.96 8.60
C ARG A 63 15.75 7.15 8.73
N LYS A 64 16.31 8.31 9.05
CA LYS A 64 15.58 9.58 8.95
C LYS A 64 15.59 10.03 7.48
N PRO A 65 14.47 10.60 7.00
CA PRO A 65 14.48 11.21 5.67
C PRO A 65 15.54 12.32 5.60
N ILE A 66 16.25 12.39 4.48
CA ILE A 66 17.19 13.47 4.16
C ILE A 66 16.40 14.76 3.93
N GLU A 67 15.26 14.63 3.23
CA GLU A 67 14.35 15.72 2.89
C GLU A 67 12.90 15.25 2.85
N ALA A 68 11.98 16.21 2.98
CA ALA A 68 10.55 15.97 2.81
C ALA A 68 9.90 17.08 1.99
N TYR A 69 8.97 16.68 1.12
CA TYR A 69 8.27 17.59 0.22
C TYR A 69 6.77 17.34 0.20
N ALA A 70 6.01 18.43 0.09
CA ALA A 70 4.66 18.41 -0.43
C ALA A 70 4.77 18.51 -1.97
N ALA A 71 4.17 17.58 -2.70
CA ALA A 71 4.37 17.52 -4.15
C ALA A 71 3.12 17.06 -4.91
N ARG A 72 2.95 17.61 -6.14
CA ARG A 72 1.89 17.23 -7.08
C ARG A 72 2.34 17.46 -8.53
N THR A 73 2.00 16.51 -9.43
CA THR A 73 2.42 16.53 -10.84
C THR A 73 1.37 15.95 -11.81
N THR A 74 0.12 16.33 -11.64
CA THR A 74 -1.00 15.74 -12.41
C THR A 74 -1.02 16.16 -13.89
N LYS A 75 -0.65 17.41 -14.20
CA LYS A 75 -0.64 17.92 -15.59
C LYS A 75 0.46 17.27 -16.44
N HIS A 76 1.63 17.04 -15.83
CA HIS A 76 2.74 16.36 -16.52
C HIS A 76 2.38 14.93 -16.92
N LEU A 77 1.61 14.22 -16.11
CA LEU A 77 1.11 12.89 -16.45
C LEU A 77 0.17 12.93 -17.65
N ALA A 78 -0.76 13.86 -17.69
CA ALA A 78 -1.67 14.03 -18.81
C ALA A 78 -0.93 14.31 -20.13
N ALA A 79 0.11 15.16 -20.09
CA ALA A 79 0.97 15.43 -21.25
C ALA A 79 1.72 14.19 -21.75
N ASN A 80 1.93 13.17 -20.91
CA ASN A 80 2.56 11.90 -21.27
C ASN A 80 1.56 10.76 -21.49
N SER A 81 0.30 11.08 -21.77
CA SER A 81 -0.79 10.12 -22.01
C SER A 81 -1.08 9.19 -20.81
N ILE A 82 -0.71 9.60 -19.59
CA ILE A 82 -1.00 8.88 -18.36
C ILE A 82 -2.14 9.62 -17.65
N THR A 83 -3.25 8.94 -17.43
CA THR A 83 -4.40 9.56 -16.77
C THR A 83 -4.11 9.85 -15.30
N ALA A 84 -4.39 11.06 -14.84
CA ALA A 84 -4.24 11.42 -13.42
C ALA A 84 -5.43 10.95 -12.55
N ASP A 85 -6.51 10.53 -13.16
CA ASP A 85 -7.81 10.30 -12.52
C ASP A 85 -7.79 9.17 -11.50
N LYS A 86 -7.01 8.11 -11.76
CA LYS A 86 -6.90 6.95 -10.86
C LYS A 86 -5.82 7.08 -9.80
N THR A 87 -5.15 8.24 -9.68
CA THR A 87 -4.11 8.41 -8.66
C THR A 87 -4.71 8.72 -7.30
N SER A 88 -4.16 8.13 -6.24
CA SER A 88 -4.68 8.30 -4.87
C SER A 88 -4.36 9.68 -4.27
N SER A 89 -3.27 10.34 -4.72
CA SER A 89 -2.76 11.59 -4.16
C SER A 89 -2.19 12.50 -5.25
N GLY A 90 -1.02 13.10 -5.07
CA GLY A 90 -0.34 14.04 -5.96
C GLY A 90 0.37 13.42 -7.17
N ALA A 91 0.19 12.12 -7.45
CA ALA A 91 0.66 11.43 -8.65
C ALA A 91 2.19 11.30 -8.81
N ILE A 92 2.95 11.32 -7.73
CA ILE A 92 4.41 11.22 -7.80
C ILE A 92 4.88 9.81 -8.24
N PHE A 93 4.25 8.73 -7.71
CA PHE A 93 4.61 7.37 -8.14
C PHE A 93 4.48 7.15 -9.65
N PRO A 94 3.33 7.42 -10.30
CA PRO A 94 3.23 7.22 -11.74
C PRO A 94 4.17 8.12 -12.55
N ALA A 95 4.57 9.29 -12.04
CA ALA A 95 5.57 10.13 -12.70
C ALA A 95 6.98 9.52 -12.65
N LEU A 96 7.38 8.98 -11.49
CA LEU A 96 8.63 8.22 -11.34
C LEU A 96 8.63 6.99 -12.25
N ALA A 97 7.55 6.22 -12.23
CA ALA A 97 7.40 4.99 -13.00
C ALA A 97 7.45 5.27 -14.51
N ALA A 98 6.73 6.29 -14.98
CA ALA A 98 6.75 6.68 -16.40
C ALA A 98 8.15 7.02 -16.89
N ARG A 99 8.93 7.74 -16.06
CA ARG A 99 10.32 8.08 -16.40
C ARG A 99 11.20 6.83 -16.49
N PHE A 100 11.08 5.89 -15.55
CA PHE A 100 11.81 4.62 -15.62
C PHE A 100 11.50 3.84 -16.89
N LEU A 101 10.23 3.79 -17.29
CA LEU A 101 9.78 3.14 -18.53
C LEU A 101 10.32 3.88 -19.77
N ASP A 102 10.30 5.22 -19.79
CA ASP A 102 10.86 6.02 -20.89
C ASP A 102 12.39 5.84 -21.03
N GLU A 103 13.09 5.48 -19.95
CA GLU A 103 14.53 5.15 -19.94
C GLU A 103 14.79 3.66 -20.23
N GLY A 104 13.79 2.86 -20.64
CA GLY A 104 13.91 1.45 -20.95
C GLY A 104 14.02 0.53 -19.72
N GLY A 105 13.72 1.04 -18.52
CA GLY A 105 13.65 0.28 -17.29
C GLY A 105 12.36 -0.52 -17.14
N VAL A 106 12.24 -1.25 -16.04
CA VAL A 106 11.05 -2.01 -15.66
C VAL A 106 10.51 -1.50 -14.31
N VAL A 107 9.19 -1.62 -14.11
CA VAL A 107 8.54 -1.15 -12.88
C VAL A 107 7.74 -2.30 -12.28
N TYR A 108 7.96 -2.55 -10.98
CA TYR A 108 7.18 -3.48 -10.17
C TYR A 108 6.24 -2.76 -9.22
N GLY A 109 5.01 -3.23 -9.11
CA GLY A 109 4.04 -2.69 -8.15
C GLY A 109 2.81 -3.56 -8.03
N ALA A 110 1.98 -3.25 -7.03
CA ALA A 110 0.75 -3.97 -6.77
C ALA A 110 -0.32 -3.65 -7.82
N ALA A 111 -0.96 -4.69 -8.37
CA ALA A 111 -2.07 -4.61 -9.31
C ALA A 111 -3.18 -5.58 -8.91
N PHE A 112 -4.40 -5.34 -9.40
CA PHE A 112 -5.46 -6.33 -9.36
C PHE A 112 -5.28 -7.33 -10.49
N ALA A 113 -5.34 -8.62 -10.17
CA ALA A 113 -5.52 -9.70 -11.13
C ALA A 113 -6.99 -9.74 -11.65
N PRO A 114 -7.28 -10.51 -12.70
CA PRO A 114 -8.65 -10.61 -13.24
C PRO A 114 -9.71 -11.10 -12.24
N ASP A 115 -9.33 -11.87 -11.24
CA ASP A 115 -10.18 -12.34 -10.14
C ASP A 115 -10.23 -11.37 -8.95
N LEU A 116 -9.65 -10.17 -9.11
CA LEU A 116 -9.54 -9.11 -8.10
C LEU A 116 -8.67 -9.47 -6.88
N THR A 117 -7.88 -10.53 -6.92
CA THR A 117 -6.75 -10.70 -6.02
C THR A 117 -5.69 -9.63 -6.29
N VAL A 118 -4.82 -9.35 -5.33
CA VAL A 118 -3.78 -8.35 -5.51
C VAL A 118 -2.42 -9.03 -5.57
N GLU A 119 -1.65 -8.72 -6.61
CA GLU A 119 -0.33 -9.28 -6.83
C GLU A 119 0.67 -8.19 -7.26
N HIS A 120 1.97 -8.45 -7.07
CA HIS A 120 3.00 -7.63 -7.69
C HIS A 120 3.24 -8.11 -9.11
N ILE A 121 3.16 -7.18 -10.04
CA ILE A 121 3.44 -7.44 -11.46
C ILE A 121 4.57 -6.58 -11.97
N GLU A 122 5.27 -7.07 -12.98
CA GLU A 122 6.15 -6.30 -13.82
C GLU A 122 5.34 -5.50 -14.85
N VAL A 123 5.76 -4.27 -15.12
CA VAL A 123 5.29 -3.49 -16.27
C VAL A 123 6.49 -2.88 -17.00
N THR A 124 6.41 -2.88 -18.33
CA THR A 124 7.47 -2.42 -19.25
C THR A 124 7.01 -1.27 -20.14
N ASP A 125 5.74 -0.85 -20.01
CA ASP A 125 5.12 0.20 -20.82
C ASP A 125 4.11 1.04 -20.01
N LYS A 126 3.66 2.14 -20.61
CA LYS A 126 2.70 3.07 -19.97
C LYS A 126 1.28 2.49 -19.85
N GLU A 127 0.90 1.54 -20.69
CA GLU A 127 -0.40 0.85 -20.58
C GLU A 127 -0.42 -0.05 -19.34
N GLY A 128 0.63 -0.83 -19.13
CA GLY A 128 0.82 -1.63 -17.92
C GLY A 128 0.86 -0.77 -16.64
N LEU A 129 1.45 0.44 -16.71
CA LEU A 129 1.50 1.36 -15.58
C LEU A 129 0.11 1.74 -15.07
N GLU A 130 -0.93 1.77 -15.93
CA GLU A 130 -2.30 2.06 -15.51
C GLU A 130 -2.82 1.05 -14.46
N LYS A 131 -2.34 -0.20 -14.49
CA LYS A 131 -2.70 -1.26 -13.52
C LYS A 131 -2.10 -1.00 -12.13
N LEU A 132 -0.95 -0.34 -12.07
CA LEU A 132 -0.26 -0.04 -10.80
C LEU A 132 -0.84 1.16 -10.06
N LYS A 133 -1.60 2.03 -10.73
CA LYS A 133 -2.17 3.23 -10.11
C LYS A 133 -3.29 2.91 -9.11
N GLY A 134 -3.47 3.80 -8.16
CA GLY A 134 -4.49 3.68 -7.11
C GLY A 134 -4.09 2.75 -5.96
N SER A 135 -4.65 3.00 -4.80
CA SER A 135 -4.41 2.19 -3.60
C SER A 135 -5.14 0.84 -3.69
N LYS A 136 -4.47 -0.24 -3.32
CA LYS A 136 -5.04 -1.57 -3.14
C LYS A 136 -4.94 -1.91 -1.66
N TYR A 137 -6.06 -1.83 -0.93
CA TYR A 137 -6.09 -2.13 0.50
C TYR A 137 -6.26 -3.63 0.75
N VAL A 138 -5.35 -4.42 0.21
CA VAL A 138 -5.22 -5.88 0.35
C VAL A 138 -3.74 -6.20 0.34
N GLN A 139 -3.28 -7.19 1.12
CA GLN A 139 -1.90 -7.66 1.01
C GLN A 139 -1.69 -8.29 -0.38
N SER A 140 -0.70 -7.81 -1.13
CA SER A 140 -0.36 -8.35 -2.44
C SER A 140 0.52 -9.61 -2.34
N GLU A 141 0.28 -10.55 -3.23
CA GLU A 141 1.16 -11.70 -3.45
C GLU A 141 2.40 -11.26 -4.23
N LEU A 142 3.56 -11.78 -3.86
CA LEU A 142 4.84 -11.41 -4.48
C LEU A 142 5.36 -12.47 -5.46
N TYR A 143 4.87 -13.70 -5.37
CA TYR A 143 5.32 -14.83 -6.20
C TYR A 143 6.84 -14.82 -6.43
N SER A 144 7.28 -14.77 -7.69
CA SER A 144 8.69 -14.70 -8.15
C SER A 144 9.24 -13.28 -8.28
N ALA A 145 8.49 -12.24 -7.93
CA ALA A 145 8.88 -10.84 -8.20
C ALA A 145 10.30 -10.47 -7.70
N TYR A 146 10.78 -11.05 -6.62
CA TYR A 146 12.14 -10.78 -6.15
C TYR A 146 13.23 -11.46 -7.00
N GLU A 147 12.94 -12.67 -7.50
CA GLU A 147 13.84 -13.38 -8.41
C GLU A 147 13.94 -12.62 -9.74
N GLU A 148 12.80 -12.22 -10.29
CA GLU A 148 12.72 -11.46 -11.54
C GLU A 148 13.45 -10.12 -11.43
N VAL A 149 13.27 -9.37 -10.32
CA VAL A 149 14.02 -8.15 -10.04
C VAL A 149 15.52 -8.41 -10.03
N LYS A 150 15.98 -9.48 -9.38
CA LYS A 150 17.39 -9.87 -9.34
C LYS A 150 17.93 -10.15 -10.74
N ASP A 151 17.17 -10.88 -11.56
CA ASP A 151 17.56 -11.22 -12.92
C ASP A 151 17.68 -9.97 -13.80
N HIS A 152 16.76 -9.02 -13.68
CA HIS A 152 16.87 -7.73 -14.37
C HIS A 152 18.13 -6.94 -13.98
N LEU A 153 18.42 -6.84 -12.67
CA LEU A 153 19.60 -6.12 -12.18
C LEU A 153 20.90 -6.79 -12.65
N GLN A 154 20.97 -8.12 -12.65
CA GLN A 154 22.11 -8.88 -13.20
C GLN A 154 22.33 -8.64 -14.69
N ASN A 155 21.25 -8.33 -15.43
CA ASN A 155 21.30 -7.95 -16.83
C ASN A 155 21.43 -6.43 -17.06
N ASN A 156 21.87 -5.66 -16.04
CA ASN A 156 22.07 -4.21 -16.07
C ASN A 156 20.80 -3.42 -16.42
N LYS A 157 19.63 -3.96 -16.17
CA LYS A 157 18.36 -3.27 -16.40
C LYS A 157 18.00 -2.42 -15.19
N LYS A 158 17.55 -1.19 -15.41
CA LYS A 158 17.04 -0.34 -14.33
C LYS A 158 15.70 -0.87 -13.83
N VAL A 159 15.53 -0.97 -12.52
CA VAL A 159 14.30 -1.44 -11.88
C VAL A 159 13.78 -0.41 -10.88
N LEU A 160 12.50 -0.06 -11.00
CA LEU A 160 11.76 0.62 -9.95
C LEU A 160 10.86 -0.40 -9.27
N PHE A 161 11.05 -0.65 -7.98
CA PHE A 161 10.18 -1.53 -7.20
C PHE A 161 9.41 -0.73 -6.16
N SER A 162 8.07 -0.77 -6.23
CA SER A 162 7.20 -0.15 -5.22
C SER A 162 6.50 -1.22 -4.39
N GLY A 163 6.36 -0.98 -3.08
CA GLY A 163 5.69 -1.91 -2.19
C GLY A 163 5.43 -1.35 -0.81
N THR A 164 4.95 -2.20 0.10
CA THR A 164 4.88 -1.85 1.52
C THR A 164 6.28 -1.87 2.14
N PRO A 165 6.52 -1.19 3.29
CA PRO A 165 7.84 -1.17 3.93
C PRO A 165 8.44 -2.56 4.19
N CYS A 166 7.61 -3.54 4.58
CA CYS A 166 8.09 -4.90 4.82
C CYS A 166 8.44 -5.65 3.52
N GLN A 167 7.80 -5.34 2.40
CA GLN A 167 8.15 -5.89 1.09
C GLN A 167 9.48 -5.30 0.60
N ILE A 168 9.68 -3.99 0.76
CA ILE A 168 10.97 -3.36 0.42
C ILE A 168 12.10 -3.93 1.29
N ALA A 169 11.89 -4.04 2.61
CA ALA A 169 12.87 -4.65 3.50
C ALA A 169 13.20 -6.09 3.12
N GLY A 170 12.18 -6.88 2.72
CA GLY A 170 12.34 -8.24 2.21
C GLY A 170 13.16 -8.31 0.93
N LEU A 171 12.84 -7.46 -0.06
CA LEU A 171 13.58 -7.36 -1.31
C LEU A 171 15.06 -7.00 -1.07
N LYS A 172 15.33 -5.95 -0.28
CA LYS A 172 16.72 -5.52 0.01
C LYS A 172 17.52 -6.59 0.75
N LYS A 173 16.90 -7.32 1.68
CA LYS A 173 17.55 -8.48 2.34
C LYS A 173 17.80 -9.64 1.39
N TYR A 174 16.89 -9.87 0.44
CA TYR A 174 17.05 -10.91 -0.58
C TYR A 174 18.19 -10.57 -1.56
N LEU A 175 18.27 -9.33 -2.02
CA LEU A 175 19.29 -8.88 -2.98
C LEU A 175 20.68 -8.69 -2.35
N GLY A 176 20.74 -8.38 -1.04
CA GLY A 176 22.01 -8.06 -0.37
C GLY A 176 22.67 -6.82 -1.00
N ASN A 177 23.87 -7.00 -1.58
CA ASN A 177 24.62 -5.92 -2.21
C ASN A 177 24.28 -5.74 -3.71
N GLN A 178 23.42 -6.56 -4.29
CA GLN A 178 23.03 -6.51 -5.71
C GLN A 178 21.90 -5.49 -5.93
N THR A 179 22.17 -4.22 -5.69
CA THR A 179 21.16 -3.14 -5.74
C THR A 179 21.49 -2.03 -6.75
N GLU A 180 22.54 -2.18 -7.54
CA GLU A 180 22.86 -1.25 -8.62
C GLU A 180 21.74 -1.25 -9.66
N GLY A 181 21.28 -0.07 -10.08
CA GLY A 181 20.13 0.06 -11.00
C GLY A 181 18.75 -0.05 -10.34
N LEU A 182 18.65 -0.36 -9.02
CA LEU A 182 17.40 -0.48 -8.30
C LEU A 182 17.01 0.83 -7.61
N LEU A 183 15.81 1.34 -7.90
CA LEU A 183 15.13 2.35 -7.08
C LEU A 183 13.98 1.71 -6.30
N THR A 184 13.94 1.92 -4.99
CA THR A 184 12.88 1.41 -4.12
C THR A 184 11.98 2.52 -3.62
N VAL A 185 10.65 2.31 -3.78
CA VAL A 185 9.62 3.25 -3.32
C VAL A 185 8.66 2.53 -2.40
N ASP A 186 8.61 2.90 -1.13
CA ASP A 186 7.58 2.39 -0.24
C ASP A 186 6.46 3.42 -0.01
N VAL A 187 5.40 2.96 0.63
CA VAL A 187 4.27 3.80 1.04
C VAL A 187 4.22 3.91 2.56
N ALA A 188 3.75 5.05 3.08
CA ALA A 188 3.37 5.13 4.49
C ALA A 188 2.24 4.13 4.75
N CYS A 189 2.61 2.97 5.29
CA CYS A 189 1.73 1.81 5.39
C CYS A 189 1.07 1.73 6.76
N HIS A 190 -0.26 1.81 6.77
CA HIS A 190 -1.05 1.61 7.98
C HIS A 190 -1.08 0.14 8.42
N GLY A 191 -1.05 -0.78 7.46
CA GLY A 191 -1.14 -2.22 7.61
C GLY A 191 -1.81 -2.84 6.40
N VAL A 192 -1.76 -4.17 6.29
CA VAL A 192 -2.35 -4.88 5.14
C VAL A 192 -3.51 -5.77 5.58
N PRO A 193 -4.70 -5.61 4.98
CA PRO A 193 -5.83 -6.51 5.18
C PRO A 193 -5.59 -7.90 4.58
N SER A 194 -6.35 -8.87 5.10
CA SER A 194 -6.30 -10.26 4.67
C SER A 194 -6.77 -10.45 3.22
N PRO A 195 -5.95 -11.09 2.35
CA PRO A 195 -6.37 -11.49 1.00
C PRO A 195 -7.57 -12.45 1.02
N GLY A 196 -7.57 -13.44 1.91
CA GLY A 196 -8.67 -14.41 1.99
C GLY A 196 -9.98 -13.79 2.49
N LEU A 197 -9.92 -12.75 3.34
CA LEU A 197 -11.11 -11.99 3.69
C LEU A 197 -11.60 -11.17 2.48
N TRP A 198 -10.70 -10.56 1.74
CA TRP A 198 -11.02 -9.79 0.54
C TRP A 198 -11.75 -10.65 -0.52
N GLU A 199 -11.24 -11.83 -0.83
CA GLU A 199 -11.88 -12.79 -1.75
C GLU A 199 -13.32 -13.12 -1.32
N LYS A 200 -13.54 -13.35 -0.02
CA LYS A 200 -14.88 -13.57 0.54
C LYS A 200 -15.78 -12.34 0.41
N CYS A 201 -15.21 -11.14 0.59
CA CYS A 201 -15.95 -9.88 0.46
C CYS A 201 -16.39 -9.63 -0.98
N ILE A 202 -15.52 -9.87 -1.97
CA ILE A 202 -15.86 -9.79 -3.40
C ILE A 202 -17.02 -10.74 -3.71
N LYS A 203 -16.90 -12.01 -3.33
CA LYS A 203 -17.96 -13.00 -3.56
C LYS A 203 -19.29 -12.58 -2.91
N ALA A 204 -19.27 -12.15 -1.66
CA ALA A 204 -20.48 -11.72 -0.96
C ALA A 204 -21.07 -10.43 -1.56
N PHE A 205 -20.25 -9.54 -2.08
CA PHE A 205 -20.68 -8.33 -2.81
C PHE A 205 -21.38 -8.72 -4.12
N GLU A 206 -20.77 -9.58 -4.93
CA GLU A 206 -21.33 -10.08 -6.19
C GLU A 206 -22.70 -10.79 -5.98
N GLU A 207 -22.78 -11.64 -4.96
CA GLU A 207 -24.02 -12.32 -4.57
C GLU A 207 -25.11 -11.32 -4.15
N THR A 208 -24.75 -10.30 -3.34
CA THR A 208 -25.70 -9.29 -2.84
C THR A 208 -26.23 -8.38 -3.93
N HIS A 209 -25.40 -8.04 -4.90
CA HIS A 209 -25.72 -7.12 -6.00
C HIS A 209 -26.08 -7.83 -7.31
N HIS A 210 -26.12 -9.18 -7.32
CA HIS A 210 -26.41 -10.00 -8.49
C HIS A 210 -25.58 -9.63 -9.73
N CYS A 211 -24.29 -9.37 -9.54
CA CYS A 211 -23.36 -8.95 -10.59
C CYS A 211 -22.03 -9.69 -10.51
N LYS A 212 -21.20 -9.55 -11.54
CA LYS A 212 -19.78 -9.87 -11.51
C LYS A 212 -18.96 -8.58 -11.51
N LEU A 213 -17.91 -8.53 -10.72
CA LEU A 213 -17.03 -7.38 -10.66
C LEU A 213 -15.89 -7.50 -11.68
N LYS A 214 -15.56 -6.37 -12.32
CA LYS A 214 -14.45 -6.20 -13.25
C LYS A 214 -13.29 -5.44 -12.60
N SER A 215 -13.58 -4.46 -11.77
CA SER A 215 -12.56 -3.66 -11.09
C SER A 215 -13.06 -3.01 -9.81
N VAL A 216 -12.12 -2.63 -8.94
CA VAL A 216 -12.39 -1.86 -7.73
C VAL A 216 -11.42 -0.68 -7.65
N ASN A 217 -11.95 0.52 -7.41
CA ASN A 217 -11.17 1.69 -7.06
C ASN A 217 -11.47 2.07 -5.60
N PHE A 218 -10.55 1.79 -4.69
CA PHE A 218 -10.70 2.08 -3.27
C PHE A 218 -10.64 3.57 -2.94
N ARG A 219 -10.16 4.40 -3.86
CA ARG A 219 -9.96 5.84 -3.62
C ARG A 219 -10.33 6.68 -4.83
N ASP A 220 -11.59 6.59 -5.23
CA ASP A 220 -12.11 7.51 -6.25
C ASP A 220 -12.32 8.90 -5.65
N LYS A 221 -11.49 9.85 -6.06
CA LYS A 221 -11.48 11.22 -5.56
C LYS A 221 -12.30 12.20 -6.42
N THR A 222 -13.13 11.70 -7.31
CA THR A 222 -13.99 12.53 -8.17
C THR A 222 -14.83 13.51 -7.36
N ARG A 223 -15.34 13.08 -6.20
CA ARG A 223 -16.08 13.95 -5.29
C ARG A 223 -15.17 14.85 -4.45
N SER A 224 -14.09 14.29 -3.91
CA SER A 224 -13.14 14.94 -3.01
C SER A 224 -11.97 13.99 -2.70
N TRP A 225 -10.76 14.54 -2.56
CA TRP A 225 -9.62 13.76 -2.08
C TRP A 225 -9.79 13.29 -0.62
N ARG A 226 -10.41 14.13 0.23
CA ARG A 226 -10.65 13.79 1.63
C ARG A 226 -11.90 12.97 1.87
N GLN A 227 -12.90 13.07 0.98
CA GLN A 227 -14.19 12.39 1.05
C GLN A 227 -14.41 11.57 -0.23
N TYR A 228 -13.50 10.63 -0.45
CA TYR A 228 -13.51 9.77 -1.62
C TYR A 228 -14.55 8.64 -1.50
N ASP A 229 -14.84 8.04 -2.63
CA ASP A 229 -15.72 6.88 -2.73
C ASP A 229 -14.90 5.62 -2.99
N VAL A 230 -15.44 4.45 -2.60
CA VAL A 230 -15.05 3.16 -3.16
C VAL A 230 -15.97 2.90 -4.35
N VAL A 231 -15.38 2.61 -5.51
CA VAL A 231 -16.14 2.35 -6.73
C VAL A 231 -15.89 0.92 -7.17
N TYR A 232 -16.98 0.15 -7.24
CA TYR A 232 -17.02 -1.21 -7.76
C TYR A 232 -17.59 -1.15 -9.17
N THR A 233 -16.82 -1.60 -10.17
CA THR A 233 -17.27 -1.64 -11.57
C THR A 233 -17.63 -3.07 -11.95
N THR A 234 -18.84 -3.26 -12.48
CA THR A 234 -19.33 -4.57 -12.90
C THR A 234 -18.76 -4.98 -14.27
N SER A 235 -18.96 -6.24 -14.65
CA SER A 235 -18.62 -6.75 -15.97
C SER A 235 -19.43 -6.11 -17.12
N GLN A 236 -20.54 -5.44 -16.80
CA GLN A 236 -21.35 -4.67 -17.74
C GLN A 236 -20.93 -3.17 -17.78
N ASP A 237 -19.83 -2.82 -17.12
CA ASP A 237 -19.32 -1.45 -16.97
C ASP A 237 -20.21 -0.50 -16.12
N ASP A 238 -21.19 -1.04 -15.39
CA ASP A 238 -21.93 -0.28 -14.39
C ASP A 238 -21.07 0.00 -13.17
N SER A 239 -21.24 1.17 -12.55
CA SER A 239 -20.48 1.60 -11.39
C SER A 239 -21.33 1.72 -10.14
N ILE A 240 -21.00 0.96 -9.10
CA ILE A 240 -21.61 1.06 -7.76
C ILE A 240 -20.66 1.89 -6.90
N ARG A 241 -21.09 3.11 -6.52
CA ARG A 241 -20.31 4.06 -5.71
C ARG A 241 -20.76 4.03 -4.27
N ILE A 242 -19.83 3.78 -3.34
CA ILE A 242 -20.09 3.75 -1.90
C ILE A 242 -19.16 4.77 -1.24
N PRO A 243 -19.68 5.75 -0.48
CA PRO A 243 -18.83 6.63 0.32
C PRO A 243 -17.88 5.82 1.20
N ALA A 244 -16.63 6.20 1.25
CA ALA A 244 -15.59 5.44 1.95
C ALA A 244 -15.88 5.22 3.45
N GLU A 245 -16.68 6.10 4.07
CA GLU A 245 -17.16 5.95 5.45
C GLU A 245 -18.30 4.94 5.62
N ASP A 246 -18.97 4.56 4.53
CA ASP A 246 -20.10 3.62 4.52
C ASP A 246 -19.70 2.26 3.93
N ASP A 247 -18.55 2.17 3.25
CA ASP A 247 -18.00 0.90 2.80
C ASP A 247 -17.55 0.04 3.99
N ILE A 248 -18.10 -1.19 4.07
CA ILE A 248 -17.91 -2.06 5.23
C ILE A 248 -16.47 -2.58 5.30
N TYR A 249 -15.92 -3.01 4.17
CA TYR A 249 -14.56 -3.55 4.12
C TYR A 249 -13.54 -2.48 4.49
N LEU A 250 -13.64 -1.31 3.88
CA LEU A 250 -12.74 -0.19 4.15
C LEU A 250 -12.92 0.37 5.58
N SER A 251 -14.16 0.34 6.12
CA SER A 251 -14.43 0.72 7.51
C SER A 251 -13.74 -0.20 8.51
N LEU A 252 -13.78 -1.51 8.29
CA LEU A 252 -13.10 -2.49 9.14
C LEU A 252 -11.57 -2.40 9.02
N PHE A 253 -11.05 -2.13 7.82
CA PHE A 253 -9.63 -1.83 7.62
C PHE A 253 -9.19 -0.61 8.43
N ARG A 254 -9.93 0.50 8.35
CA ARG A 254 -9.62 1.74 9.10
C ARG A 254 -9.77 1.61 10.61
N GLN A 255 -10.46 0.57 11.07
CA GLN A 255 -10.62 0.22 12.47
C GLN A 255 -9.65 -0.88 12.89
N ASP A 256 -8.64 -1.15 12.08
CA ASP A 256 -7.57 -2.12 12.32
C ASP A 256 -8.04 -3.58 12.46
N MET A 257 -9.31 -3.85 12.20
CA MET A 257 -9.93 -5.16 12.44
C MET A 257 -9.37 -6.26 11.52
N THR A 258 -8.95 -5.91 10.30
CA THR A 258 -8.63 -6.86 9.23
C THR A 258 -7.13 -7.03 8.98
N LEU A 259 -6.29 -6.36 9.78
CA LEU A 259 -4.84 -6.29 9.55
C LEU A 259 -4.14 -7.63 9.87
N ARG A 260 -3.04 -7.86 9.14
CA ARG A 260 -2.10 -8.95 9.47
C ARG A 260 -1.56 -8.79 10.88
N PRO A 261 -1.41 -9.89 11.66
CA PRO A 261 -0.93 -9.82 13.05
C PRO A 261 0.37 -9.04 13.23
N SER A 262 1.31 -9.13 12.29
CA SER A 262 2.58 -8.38 12.35
C SER A 262 2.45 -6.88 12.10
N CYS A 263 1.33 -6.39 11.56
CA CYS A 263 1.14 -4.97 11.31
C CYS A 263 0.97 -4.16 12.60
N TYR A 264 0.51 -4.77 13.67
CA TYR A 264 0.32 -4.11 14.97
C TYR A 264 1.64 -3.74 15.64
N ASN A 265 2.70 -4.53 15.42
CA ASN A 265 4.07 -4.22 15.84
C ASN A 265 5.02 -4.40 14.65
N CYS A 266 4.88 -3.52 13.65
CA CYS A 266 5.57 -3.68 12.37
C CYS A 266 7.07 -3.36 12.48
N PRO A 267 7.97 -4.34 12.21
CA PRO A 267 9.42 -4.13 12.31
C PRO A 267 9.99 -3.23 11.20
N SER A 268 9.24 -3.02 10.12
CA SER A 268 9.70 -2.22 8.96
C SER A 268 9.18 -0.78 8.98
N ARG A 269 8.53 -0.35 10.07
CA ARG A 269 8.00 1.00 10.26
C ARG A 269 9.12 2.01 10.56
N ASN A 270 8.82 3.30 10.52
CA ASN A 270 9.73 4.38 10.91
C ASN A 270 11.08 4.36 10.16
N GLY A 271 11.06 4.24 8.83
CA GLY A 271 12.26 4.25 8.00
C GLY A 271 13.10 2.98 8.06
N ARG A 272 12.58 1.88 8.66
CA ARG A 272 13.26 0.57 8.71
C ARG A 272 13.04 -0.30 7.46
N SER A 273 12.38 0.23 6.43
CA SER A 273 12.28 -0.45 5.13
C SER A 273 13.57 -0.42 4.33
N GLY A 274 14.38 0.64 4.53
CA GLY A 274 15.54 0.94 3.71
C GLY A 274 15.19 1.45 2.31
N SER A 275 13.94 1.87 2.06
CA SER A 275 13.52 2.46 0.78
C SER A 275 14.29 3.74 0.45
N ASP A 276 14.38 4.07 -0.85
CA ASP A 276 14.99 5.30 -1.33
C ASP A 276 14.03 6.48 -1.23
N ILE A 277 12.73 6.21 -1.43
CA ILE A 277 11.66 7.20 -1.33
C ILE A 277 10.48 6.57 -0.59
N THR A 278 9.86 7.32 0.35
CA THR A 278 8.57 6.96 0.93
C THR A 278 7.49 7.92 0.45
N LEU A 279 6.40 7.39 -0.07
CA LEU A 279 5.26 8.17 -0.54
C LEU A 279 4.05 8.02 0.39
N ALA A 280 3.34 9.13 0.61
CA ALA A 280 2.11 9.16 1.39
C ALA A 280 1.14 10.23 0.88
N ASP A 281 -0.08 10.22 1.40
CA ASP A 281 -0.94 11.40 1.36
C ASP A 281 -0.44 12.42 2.38
N LEU A 282 -0.35 13.70 2.02
CA LEU A 282 -0.02 14.75 2.97
C LEU A 282 -1.29 15.24 3.68
N TRP A 283 -1.76 14.46 4.67
CA TRP A 283 -2.98 14.82 5.42
C TRP A 283 -2.85 16.14 6.17
N SER A 284 -1.64 16.48 6.60
CA SER A 284 -1.30 17.73 7.28
C SER A 284 -1.13 18.94 6.33
N VAL A 285 -1.48 18.82 5.04
CA VAL A 285 -1.28 19.86 4.01
C VAL A 285 -1.82 21.24 4.42
N HIS A 286 -2.93 21.28 5.15
CA HIS A 286 -3.53 22.53 5.66
C HIS A 286 -2.61 23.31 6.61
N ARG A 287 -1.61 22.65 7.22
CA ARG A 287 -0.60 23.27 8.10
C ARG A 287 0.76 23.40 7.44
N THR A 288 1.20 22.35 6.74
CA THR A 288 2.58 22.24 6.22
C THR A 288 2.75 22.86 4.84
N ALA A 289 1.69 22.88 4.01
CA ALA A 289 1.69 23.48 2.67
C ALA A 289 0.30 24.06 2.33
N PRO A 290 -0.19 25.11 3.04
CA PRO A 290 -1.57 25.59 2.92
C PRO A 290 -1.98 26.02 1.50
N HIS A 291 -1.04 26.50 0.68
CA HIS A 291 -1.27 26.90 -0.70
C HIS A 291 -1.63 25.73 -1.62
N MET A 292 -1.27 24.49 -1.22
CA MET A 292 -1.61 23.25 -1.94
C MET A 292 -2.87 22.57 -1.39
N ASP A 293 -3.57 23.18 -0.40
CA ASP A 293 -4.77 22.61 0.24
C ASP A 293 -6.05 22.94 -0.54
N ASP A 294 -6.21 22.35 -1.72
CA ASP A 294 -7.33 22.58 -2.65
C ASP A 294 -8.23 21.35 -2.88
N ASP A 295 -8.03 20.29 -2.11
CA ASP A 295 -8.77 19.02 -2.17
C ASP A 295 -8.54 18.16 -3.43
N ARG A 296 -7.52 18.48 -4.25
CA ARG A 296 -7.12 17.67 -5.42
C ARG A 296 -6.20 16.50 -5.08
N GLY A 297 -5.60 16.54 -3.88
CA GLY A 297 -4.60 15.58 -3.41
C GLY A 297 -3.17 16.12 -3.52
N THR A 298 -2.43 15.97 -2.43
CA THR A 298 -1.02 16.35 -2.33
C THR A 298 -0.26 15.17 -1.74
N SER A 299 0.81 14.74 -2.42
CA SER A 299 1.69 13.70 -1.91
C SER A 299 2.68 14.26 -0.88
N LEU A 300 2.89 13.53 0.19
CA LEU A 300 4.11 13.63 0.98
C LEU A 300 5.16 12.76 0.31
N VAL A 301 6.33 13.34 0.05
CA VAL A 301 7.52 12.66 -0.48
C VAL A 301 8.60 12.74 0.58
N LEU A 302 8.97 11.61 1.19
CA LEU A 302 10.13 11.50 2.06
C LEU A 302 11.29 10.93 1.24
N VAL A 303 12.35 11.69 1.12
CA VAL A 303 13.58 11.29 0.43
C VAL A 303 14.51 10.63 1.46
N ASN A 304 14.83 9.36 1.29
CA ASN A 304 15.56 8.57 2.28
C ASN A 304 17.00 8.24 1.87
N SER A 305 17.39 8.52 0.60
CA SER A 305 18.73 8.28 0.07
C SER A 305 19.13 9.34 -0.96
N GLU A 306 20.42 9.48 -1.23
CA GLU A 306 20.92 10.37 -2.29
C GLU A 306 20.41 9.94 -3.67
N GLN A 307 20.27 8.63 -3.91
CA GLN A 307 19.66 8.12 -5.12
C GLN A 307 18.20 8.57 -5.24
N GLY A 308 17.42 8.49 -4.15
CA GLY A 308 16.05 8.99 -4.10
C GLY A 308 15.98 10.49 -4.39
N ARG A 309 16.92 11.30 -3.84
CA ARG A 309 17.03 12.74 -4.11
C ARG A 309 17.21 12.99 -5.61
N ALA A 310 18.20 12.37 -6.23
CA ALA A 310 18.49 12.54 -7.65
C ALA A 310 17.27 12.20 -8.53
N GLN A 311 16.46 11.18 -8.13
CA GLN A 311 15.25 10.82 -8.88
C GLN A 311 14.14 11.88 -8.73
N ILE A 312 13.96 12.46 -7.55
CA ILE A 312 12.95 13.52 -7.34
C ILE A 312 13.36 14.80 -8.05
N GLU A 313 14.63 15.20 -7.99
CA GLU A 313 15.15 16.39 -8.68
C GLU A 313 15.04 16.28 -10.21
N ALA A 314 15.18 15.08 -10.74
CA ALA A 314 15.05 14.83 -12.17
C ALA A 314 13.59 14.80 -12.67
N LEU A 315 12.60 14.79 -11.76
CA LEU A 315 11.19 14.87 -12.15
C LEU A 315 10.74 16.30 -12.41
N LYS A 316 9.95 16.48 -13.47
CA LYS A 316 9.22 17.74 -13.73
C LYS A 316 7.97 17.81 -12.84
N ILE A 317 8.16 18.19 -11.57
CA ILE A 317 7.07 18.34 -10.61
C ILE A 317 6.49 19.75 -10.73
N GLU A 318 5.18 19.85 -10.94
CA GLU A 318 4.48 21.13 -11.18
C GLU A 318 4.36 21.98 -9.92
N GLU A 319 4.04 21.35 -8.81
CA GLU A 319 3.90 22.00 -7.52
C GLU A 319 4.71 21.19 -6.50
N ILE A 320 5.74 21.79 -5.96
CA ILE A 320 6.61 21.17 -4.93
C ILE A 320 7.06 22.24 -3.93
N CYS A 321 7.00 21.91 -2.64
CA CYS A 321 7.62 22.73 -1.60
C CYS A 321 8.19 21.85 -0.48
N LYS A 322 9.28 22.28 0.11
CA LYS A 322 9.93 21.61 1.25
C LYS A 322 9.04 21.74 2.48
N VAL A 323 8.90 20.64 3.24
CA VAL A 323 8.13 20.60 4.49
C VAL A 323 8.96 19.96 5.60
N ASP A 324 8.62 20.26 6.86
CA ASP A 324 9.24 19.57 8.00
C ASP A 324 8.73 18.11 8.04
N PRO A 325 9.64 17.11 8.00
CA PRO A 325 9.23 15.70 7.97
C PRO A 325 8.47 15.28 9.23
N THR A 326 8.81 15.81 10.39
CA THR A 326 8.17 15.46 11.67
C THR A 326 6.73 15.95 11.70
N GLU A 327 6.48 17.19 11.24
CA GLU A 327 5.11 17.72 11.15
C GLU A 327 4.31 17.02 10.05
N ALA A 328 4.95 16.70 8.94
CA ALA A 328 4.29 16.11 7.78
C ALA A 328 3.73 14.71 8.06
N VAL A 329 4.42 13.90 8.86
CA VAL A 329 3.99 12.51 9.16
C VAL A 329 2.98 12.40 10.30
N LYS A 330 2.75 13.43 11.11
CA LYS A 330 1.87 13.37 12.31
C LYS A 330 0.45 12.87 12.03
N GLU A 331 -0.10 13.12 10.84
CA GLU A 331 -1.45 12.69 10.47
C GLU A 331 -1.45 11.42 9.60
N ASN A 332 -0.28 10.80 9.40
CA ASN A 332 -0.14 9.52 8.72
C ASN A 332 -0.06 8.39 9.75
N GLY A 333 -1.21 8.03 10.31
CA GLY A 333 -1.33 6.92 11.27
C GLY A 333 -0.73 5.63 10.71
N GLY A 334 -0.06 4.86 11.56
CA GLY A 334 0.62 3.64 11.15
C GLY A 334 2.03 3.84 10.56
N PHE A 335 2.43 5.07 10.16
CA PHE A 335 3.82 5.37 9.78
C PHE A 335 4.68 5.62 11.04
N ALA A 336 4.23 6.50 11.94
CA ALA A 336 4.95 6.89 13.14
C ALA A 336 4.41 6.26 14.44
N GLU A 337 3.16 5.80 14.44
CA GLU A 337 2.47 5.31 15.63
C GLU A 337 2.21 3.80 15.53
N GLU A 338 2.21 3.13 16.68
CA GLU A 338 1.78 1.72 16.76
C GLU A 338 0.27 1.62 16.56
N VAL A 339 -0.14 0.58 15.83
CA VAL A 339 -1.54 0.26 15.62
C VAL A 339 -2.01 -0.64 16.75
N VAL A 340 -3.14 -0.29 17.38
CA VAL A 340 -3.68 -1.06 18.51
C VAL A 340 -4.49 -2.25 18.00
N ILE A 341 -4.24 -3.44 18.57
CA ILE A 341 -5.03 -4.65 18.25
C ILE A 341 -6.45 -4.47 18.80
N PRO A 342 -7.50 -4.50 17.93
CA PRO A 342 -8.88 -4.44 18.39
C PRO A 342 -9.24 -5.65 19.26
N ALA A 343 -9.87 -5.42 20.40
CA ALA A 343 -10.22 -6.50 21.36
C ALA A 343 -11.08 -7.62 20.72
N LYS A 344 -11.89 -7.28 19.72
CA LYS A 344 -12.77 -8.24 19.02
C LYS A 344 -12.16 -8.85 17.75
N ARG A 345 -10.87 -8.58 17.45
CA ARG A 345 -10.25 -9.07 16.21
C ARG A 345 -10.25 -10.59 16.09
N GLU A 346 -9.89 -11.30 17.16
CA GLU A 346 -9.86 -12.76 17.15
C GLU A 346 -11.26 -13.36 16.95
N GLU A 347 -12.25 -12.84 17.67
CA GLU A 347 -13.66 -13.22 17.52
C GLU A 347 -14.15 -12.97 16.08
N PHE A 348 -13.79 -11.82 15.51
CA PHE A 348 -14.14 -11.47 14.13
C PHE A 348 -13.62 -12.50 13.14
N PHE A 349 -12.33 -12.86 13.17
CA PHE A 349 -11.78 -13.83 12.24
C PHE A 349 -12.33 -15.25 12.46
N LYS A 350 -12.61 -15.66 13.70
CA LYS A 350 -13.30 -16.94 13.97
C LYS A 350 -14.67 -17.02 13.29
N GLY A 351 -15.45 -15.96 13.35
CA GLY A 351 -16.82 -15.95 12.81
C GLY A 351 -16.90 -15.75 11.29
N VAL A 352 -15.87 -15.16 10.65
CA VAL A 352 -15.81 -15.00 9.18
C VAL A 352 -15.97 -16.32 8.43
N HIS A 353 -15.55 -17.45 9.02
CA HIS A 353 -15.63 -18.77 8.38
C HIS A 353 -16.95 -19.50 8.62
N SER A 354 -17.68 -19.14 9.66
CA SER A 354 -18.91 -19.86 10.07
C SER A 354 -20.20 -19.11 9.71
N THR A 355 -20.09 -17.82 9.34
CA THR A 355 -21.27 -17.01 9.04
C THR A 355 -21.90 -17.36 7.69
N LYS A 356 -23.25 -17.44 7.67
CA LYS A 356 -24.03 -17.61 6.42
C LYS A 356 -24.20 -16.29 5.65
N ASN A 357 -24.04 -15.13 6.31
CA ASN A 357 -24.20 -13.82 5.69
C ASN A 357 -23.02 -12.93 6.14
N LEU A 358 -21.96 -12.91 5.32
CA LEU A 358 -20.74 -12.19 5.63
C LEU A 358 -20.97 -10.68 5.79
N ILE A 359 -21.74 -10.06 4.91
CA ILE A 359 -22.00 -8.61 4.95
C ILE A 359 -22.72 -8.22 6.25
N LYS A 360 -23.75 -8.96 6.65
CA LYS A 360 -24.46 -8.72 7.91
C LYS A 360 -23.53 -8.92 9.11
N TYR A 361 -22.71 -9.98 9.08
CA TYR A 361 -21.74 -10.26 10.13
C TYR A 361 -20.73 -9.12 10.29
N MET A 362 -20.09 -8.71 9.21
CA MET A 362 -19.10 -7.61 9.19
C MET A 362 -19.71 -6.30 9.67
N LYS A 363 -20.95 -5.98 9.30
CA LYS A 363 -21.68 -4.79 9.79
C LYS A 363 -21.76 -4.73 11.31
N GLY A 364 -21.83 -5.87 12.00
CA GLY A 364 -21.89 -5.97 13.46
C GLY A 364 -20.60 -5.50 14.14
N TYR A 365 -19.48 -5.49 13.44
CA TYR A 365 -18.17 -5.04 13.96
C TYR A 365 -17.82 -3.61 13.56
N VAL A 366 -18.56 -3.00 12.63
CA VAL A 366 -18.29 -1.60 12.25
C VAL A 366 -18.75 -0.65 13.34
N VAL A 367 -17.81 0.02 14.00
CA VAL A 367 -18.08 1.10 14.95
C VAL A 367 -18.42 2.37 14.17
N ARG A 368 -19.69 2.74 14.18
CA ARG A 368 -20.16 3.96 13.49
C ARG A 368 -19.87 5.20 14.31
N THR A 369 -19.37 6.24 13.66
CA THR A 369 -19.23 7.55 14.29
C THR A 369 -20.62 8.07 14.69
N PRO A 370 -20.85 8.41 15.97
CA PRO A 370 -22.13 8.95 16.44
C PRO A 370 -22.60 10.15 15.60
N LEU A 371 -23.91 10.27 15.42
CA LEU A 371 -24.52 11.28 14.52
C LEU A 371 -24.10 12.71 14.91
N HIS A 372 -24.06 13.04 16.20
CA HIS A 372 -23.63 14.36 16.68
C HIS A 372 -22.19 14.69 16.27
N LYS A 373 -21.27 13.72 16.28
CA LYS A 373 -19.89 13.90 15.79
C LYS A 373 -19.84 14.06 14.27
N LYS A 374 -20.71 13.36 13.52
CA LYS A 374 -20.84 13.55 12.06
C LYS A 374 -21.33 14.97 11.73
N ILE A 375 -22.34 15.47 12.46
CA ILE A 375 -22.88 16.84 12.30
C ILE A 375 -21.81 17.87 12.65
N TYR A 376 -21.15 17.73 13.79
CA TYR A 376 -20.06 18.65 14.20
C TYR A 376 -18.94 18.71 13.15
N ARG A 377 -18.50 17.57 12.62
CA ARG A 377 -17.52 17.52 11.53
C ARG A 377 -18.00 18.23 10.25
N LYS A 378 -19.29 18.08 9.90
CA LYS A 378 -19.90 18.77 8.76
C LYS A 378 -19.90 20.30 8.94
N ILE A 379 -20.31 20.78 10.10
CA ILE A 379 -20.32 22.21 10.44
C ILE A 379 -18.90 22.78 10.42
N ARG A 380 -17.94 22.14 11.08
CA ARG A 380 -16.54 22.57 11.11
C ARG A 380 -15.92 22.65 9.71
N ARG A 381 -16.27 21.71 8.82
CA ARG A 381 -15.83 21.71 7.41
C ARG A 381 -16.46 22.84 6.61
N ALA A 382 -17.75 23.12 6.80
CA ALA A 382 -18.44 24.23 6.16
C ALA A 382 -17.80 25.57 6.55
N LEU A 383 -17.55 25.77 7.84
CA LEU A 383 -16.86 26.95 8.35
C LEU A 383 -15.43 27.09 7.82
N SER A 384 -14.70 26.00 7.70
CA SER A 384 -13.36 26.01 7.08
C SER A 384 -13.40 26.39 5.60
N LYS A 385 -14.40 25.89 4.83
CA LYS A 385 -14.61 26.30 3.42
C LYS A 385 -14.96 27.78 3.30
N MET A 386 -15.80 28.31 4.18
CA MET A 386 -16.13 29.75 4.21
C MET A 386 -14.90 30.61 4.51
N LYS A 387 -14.10 30.24 5.53
CA LYS A 387 -12.84 30.96 5.83
C LYS A 387 -11.89 31.00 4.63
N ARG A 388 -11.76 29.89 3.88
CA ARG A 388 -10.90 29.83 2.68
C ARG A 388 -11.41 30.69 1.53
N ARG A 389 -12.73 30.93 1.42
CA ARG A 389 -13.33 31.85 0.41
C ARG A 389 -13.16 33.32 0.76
N LEU A 390 -12.97 33.64 2.03
CA LEU A 390 -12.79 35.02 2.52
C LEU A 390 -11.30 35.46 2.51
N ILE A 391 -10.37 34.53 2.32
CA ILE A 391 -8.92 34.79 2.29
C ILE A 391 -8.39 34.80 0.82
N LYS A 392 -9.23 34.44 -0.15
CA LYS A 392 -9.00 34.65 -1.58
C LYS A 392 -9.67 35.94 -2.05
#